data_27298ea425e669ca7ed0e4b75cbfaaa1
#
_entry.id   27298ea425e669ca7ed0e4b75cbfaaa1
#
_cell.length_a   1.000
_cell.length_b   1.000
_cell.length_c   1.000
_cell.angle_alpha   90.00
_cell.angle_beta   90.00
_cell.angle_gamma   90.00
#
_symmetry.space_group_name_H-M   'P 1'
#
loop_
_entity.id
_entity.type
_entity.pdbx_description
1 polymer ?
#
loop_
_entity_poly.entity_id
_entity_poly.type
_entity_poly.pdbx_seq_one_letter_code
_entity_poly.pdbx_strand_id
1 'polypeptide(L)'
;MINKFYKTIYNKYSRFFRFIFFLRYLFGLFIVAIILFLIIPSFLNYEKRSEVFKKYLAKNYDFKISKYENIKYQLFPLPNFELTNLTINFDSSPVELNVKKLKIYPKLLSIYNNENFQSNKIVLNKSNIILGTLDLKFIVKEFFTKKNKLYFDDLNIEFYDETSLLVSLENIKFTNFGFKKNIV
;
A
#
# COMPACT_ATOMS: atom_id res chain seq x y z
N MET A 1 -31.50 -36.15 36.49
CA MET A 1 -32.40 -35.28 35.70
C MET A 1 -31.74 -34.59 34.53
N ILE A 2 -30.57 -34.03 34.67
CA ILE A 2 -29.81 -33.29 33.65
C ILE A 2 -29.53 -34.11 32.38
N ASN A 3 -29.12 -35.37 32.52
CA ASN A 3 -28.81 -36.27 31.38
C ASN A 3 -30.05 -36.61 30.50
N LYS A 4 -31.25 -36.67 31.06
CA LYS A 4 -32.47 -36.89 30.29
C LYS A 4 -32.84 -35.67 29.46
N PHE A 5 -32.65 -34.47 30.01
CA PHE A 5 -32.89 -33.19 29.31
C PHE A 5 -31.94 -33.00 28.14
N TYR A 6 -30.64 -33.26 28.33
CA TYR A 6 -29.63 -33.23 27.28
C TYR A 6 -29.95 -34.20 26.14
N LYS A 7 -30.35 -35.42 26.46
CA LYS A 7 -30.68 -36.44 25.46
C LYS A 7 -31.92 -36.08 24.65
N THR A 8 -32.90 -35.44 25.26
CA THR A 8 -34.14 -35.02 24.58
C THR A 8 -33.87 -33.82 23.65
N ILE A 9 -33.07 -32.83 24.09
CA ILE A 9 -32.66 -31.69 23.27
C ILE A 9 -31.79 -32.16 22.11
N TYR A 10 -30.81 -33.01 22.35
CA TYR A 10 -29.94 -33.55 21.32
C TYR A 10 -30.70 -34.32 20.25
N ASN A 11 -31.65 -35.17 20.64
CA ASN A 11 -32.45 -35.93 19.69
C ASN A 11 -33.38 -35.03 18.85
N LYS A 12 -33.97 -34.01 19.48
CA LYS A 12 -34.90 -33.08 18.81
C LYS A 12 -34.16 -32.18 17.80
N TYR A 13 -32.93 -31.80 18.13
CA TYR A 13 -32.14 -30.87 17.31
C TYR A 13 -30.88 -31.52 16.68
N SER A 14 -30.85 -32.85 16.55
CA SER A 14 -29.67 -33.59 16.04
C SER A 14 -29.24 -33.17 14.63
N ARG A 15 -30.17 -32.74 13.78
CA ARG A 15 -29.85 -32.21 12.43
C ARG A 15 -29.17 -30.84 12.53
N PHE A 16 -29.61 -30.01 13.47
CA PHE A 16 -29.03 -28.70 13.72
C PHE A 16 -27.61 -28.80 14.29
N PHE A 17 -27.39 -29.70 15.26
CA PHE A 17 -26.05 -29.92 15.80
C PHE A 17 -25.09 -30.50 14.73
N ARG A 18 -25.52 -31.41 13.88
CA ARG A 18 -24.73 -31.91 12.76
C ARG A 18 -24.37 -30.80 11.77
N PHE A 19 -25.30 -29.89 11.50
CA PHE A 19 -25.06 -28.71 10.67
C PHE A 19 -24.01 -27.77 11.28
N ILE A 20 -24.06 -27.52 12.60
CA ILE A 20 -23.05 -26.70 13.32
C ILE A 20 -21.67 -27.37 13.24
N PHE A 21 -21.60 -28.69 13.41
CA PHE A 21 -20.34 -29.41 13.27
C PHE A 21 -19.78 -29.30 11.85
N PHE A 22 -20.60 -29.45 10.84
CA PHE A 22 -20.19 -29.26 9.45
C PHE A 22 -19.71 -27.81 9.19
N LEU A 23 -20.43 -26.84 9.71
CA LEU A 23 -20.07 -25.42 9.59
C LEU A 23 -18.71 -25.12 10.22
N ARG A 24 -18.36 -25.77 11.32
CA ARG A 24 -17.04 -25.66 11.94
C ARG A 24 -15.91 -26.12 10.99
N TYR A 25 -16.07 -27.24 10.30
CA TYR A 25 -15.09 -27.70 9.32
C TYR A 25 -15.01 -26.78 8.12
N LEU A 26 -16.16 -26.32 7.62
CA LEU A 26 -16.22 -25.36 6.52
C LEU A 26 -15.51 -24.04 6.89
N PHE A 27 -15.70 -23.55 8.10
CA PHE A 27 -15.03 -22.37 8.62
C PHE A 27 -13.51 -22.57 8.73
N GLY A 28 -13.07 -23.74 9.23
CA GLY A 28 -11.65 -24.08 9.25
C GLY A 28 -11.03 -24.10 7.86
N LEU A 29 -11.69 -24.73 6.89
CA LEU A 29 -11.26 -24.76 5.48
C LEU A 29 -11.17 -23.33 4.90
N PHE A 30 -12.14 -22.49 5.20
CA PHE A 30 -12.17 -21.10 4.75
C PHE A 30 -11.00 -20.28 5.31
N ILE A 31 -10.66 -20.46 6.60
CA ILE A 31 -9.49 -19.81 7.20
C ILE A 31 -8.20 -20.27 6.52
N VAL A 32 -8.03 -21.58 6.29
CA VAL A 32 -6.87 -22.12 5.59
C VAL A 32 -6.76 -21.54 4.18
N ALA A 33 -7.87 -21.44 3.45
CA ALA A 33 -7.90 -20.85 2.12
C ALA A 33 -7.47 -19.38 2.13
N ILE A 34 -7.91 -18.58 3.10
CA ILE A 34 -7.48 -17.18 3.27
C ILE A 34 -5.97 -17.11 3.56
N ILE A 35 -5.47 -17.94 4.46
CA ILE A 35 -4.05 -17.98 4.80
C ILE A 35 -3.21 -18.31 3.57
N LEU A 36 -3.58 -19.33 2.82
CA LEU A 36 -2.90 -19.70 1.58
C LEU A 36 -2.97 -18.56 0.55
N PHE A 37 -4.14 -17.96 0.36
CA PHE A 37 -4.31 -16.82 -0.55
C PHE A 37 -3.36 -15.67 -0.21
N LEU A 38 -3.10 -15.39 1.04
CA LEU A 38 -2.21 -14.31 1.47
C LEU A 38 -0.72 -14.71 1.43
N ILE A 39 -0.39 -15.99 1.60
CA ILE A 39 0.99 -16.48 1.64
C ILE A 39 1.55 -16.71 0.23
N ILE A 40 0.74 -17.23 -0.70
CA ILE A 40 1.19 -17.54 -2.08
C ILE A 40 1.95 -16.39 -2.74
N PRO A 41 1.52 -15.11 -2.62
CA PRO A 41 2.25 -13.99 -3.19
C PRO A 41 3.71 -13.90 -2.73
N SER A 42 4.04 -14.35 -1.50
CA SER A 42 5.42 -14.30 -0.99
C SER A 42 6.41 -15.15 -1.79
N PHE A 43 5.92 -16.13 -2.55
CA PHE A 43 6.74 -17.02 -3.38
C PHE A 43 6.85 -16.58 -4.84
N LEU A 44 6.16 -15.49 -5.21
CA LEU A 44 6.21 -14.99 -6.58
C LEU A 44 7.41 -14.05 -6.79
N ASN A 45 8.03 -14.14 -7.96
CA ASN A 45 9.08 -13.20 -8.34
C ASN A 45 8.45 -11.89 -8.84
N TYR A 46 8.60 -10.82 -8.06
CA TYR A 46 8.03 -9.51 -8.37
C TYR A 46 8.93 -8.64 -9.25
N GLU A 47 10.19 -8.98 -9.46
CA GLU A 47 11.05 -8.26 -10.40
C GLU A 47 10.48 -8.29 -11.81
N LYS A 48 9.96 -9.47 -12.22
CA LYS A 48 9.25 -9.63 -13.52
C LYS A 48 7.95 -8.83 -13.61
N ARG A 49 7.41 -8.38 -12.48
CA ARG A 49 6.17 -7.59 -12.40
C ARG A 49 6.42 -6.10 -12.13
N SER A 50 7.68 -5.68 -12.11
CA SER A 50 8.05 -4.29 -11.83
C SER A 50 7.34 -3.29 -12.74
N GLU A 51 7.13 -3.64 -14.00
CA GLU A 51 6.44 -2.81 -14.98
C GLU A 51 4.96 -2.54 -14.61
N VAL A 52 4.30 -3.48 -13.93
CA VAL A 52 2.92 -3.28 -13.44
C VAL A 52 2.90 -2.16 -12.40
N PHE A 53 3.85 -2.19 -11.45
CA PHE A 53 3.94 -1.17 -10.41
C PHE A 53 4.35 0.18 -10.97
N LYS A 54 5.32 0.23 -11.90
CA LYS A 54 5.73 1.46 -12.59
C LYS A 54 4.56 2.09 -13.35
N LYS A 55 3.84 1.31 -14.15
CA LYS A 55 2.65 1.78 -14.88
C LYS A 55 1.57 2.28 -13.93
N TYR A 56 1.32 1.54 -12.83
CA TYR A 56 0.34 1.92 -11.83
C TYR A 56 0.70 3.25 -11.17
N LEU A 57 1.96 3.41 -10.74
CA LEU A 57 2.44 4.62 -10.07
C LEU A 57 2.47 5.82 -11.02
N ALA A 58 2.90 5.64 -12.25
CA ALA A 58 2.86 6.69 -13.27
C ALA A 58 1.41 7.15 -13.55
N LYS A 59 0.48 6.21 -13.76
CA LYS A 59 -0.92 6.54 -14.09
C LYS A 59 -1.68 7.21 -12.94
N ASN A 60 -1.43 6.80 -11.68
CA ASN A 60 -2.28 7.20 -10.54
C ASN A 60 -1.64 8.27 -9.67
N TYR A 61 -0.32 8.45 -9.74
CA TYR A 61 0.44 9.37 -8.88
C TYR A 61 1.40 10.26 -9.66
N ASP A 62 1.50 10.11 -10.99
CA ASP A 62 2.50 10.75 -11.86
C ASP A 62 3.95 10.48 -11.41
N PHE A 63 4.17 9.34 -10.77
CA PHE A 63 5.47 8.90 -10.28
C PHE A 63 6.15 8.02 -11.31
N LYS A 64 7.15 8.56 -11.99
CA LYS A 64 8.02 7.80 -12.91
C LYS A 64 9.23 7.27 -12.14
N ILE A 65 9.26 5.96 -11.93
CA ILE A 65 10.39 5.31 -11.27
C ILE A 65 11.53 5.17 -12.28
N SER A 66 12.62 5.89 -12.05
CA SER A 66 13.84 5.80 -12.86
C SER A 66 14.75 4.68 -12.38
N LYS A 67 14.90 4.51 -11.07
CA LYS A 67 15.73 3.48 -10.44
C LYS A 67 15.00 2.88 -9.24
N TYR A 68 15.25 1.62 -8.96
CA TYR A 68 14.90 0.93 -7.72
C TYR A 68 15.87 -0.24 -7.52
N GLU A 69 16.06 -0.67 -6.29
CA GLU A 69 16.96 -1.78 -5.98
C GLU A 69 16.22 -3.12 -5.93
N ASN A 70 15.08 -3.18 -5.25
CA ASN A 70 14.38 -4.43 -4.99
C ASN A 70 12.87 -4.22 -4.84
N ILE A 71 12.09 -5.27 -5.16
CA ILE A 71 10.65 -5.33 -4.92
C ILE A 71 10.35 -6.60 -4.12
N LYS A 72 9.73 -6.43 -2.94
CA LYS A 72 9.33 -7.53 -2.07
C LYS A 72 7.87 -7.44 -1.70
N TYR A 73 7.21 -8.58 -1.59
CA TYR A 73 5.92 -8.68 -0.95
C TYR A 73 6.10 -8.95 0.55
N GLN A 74 5.40 -8.19 1.38
CA GLN A 74 5.37 -8.36 2.83
C GLN A 74 3.93 -8.61 3.28
N LEU A 75 3.75 -9.68 4.07
CA LEU A 75 2.43 -10.05 4.58
C LEU A 75 2.05 -9.25 5.84
N PHE A 76 3.02 -9.02 6.74
CA PHE A 76 2.79 -8.37 8.03
C PHE A 76 3.34 -6.95 8.09
N PRO A 77 2.69 -6.02 8.86
CA PRO A 77 1.41 -6.18 9.58
C PRO A 77 0.18 -6.18 8.66
N LEU A 78 0.31 -5.69 7.44
CA LEU A 78 -0.71 -5.69 6.39
C LEU A 78 -0.04 -6.05 5.06
N PRO A 79 -0.71 -6.81 4.18
CA PRO A 79 -0.19 -7.15 2.88
C PRO A 79 0.23 -5.91 2.10
N ASN A 80 1.50 -5.84 1.69
CA ASN A 80 2.03 -4.72 0.93
C ASN A 80 3.18 -5.16 0.02
N PHE A 81 3.43 -4.36 -1.02
CA PHE A 81 4.64 -4.43 -1.83
C PHE A 81 5.58 -3.32 -1.39
N GLU A 82 6.80 -3.69 -1.01
CA GLU A 82 7.85 -2.75 -0.65
C GLU A 82 8.88 -2.66 -1.77
N LEU A 83 9.07 -1.43 -2.28
CA LEU A 83 10.15 -1.07 -3.18
C LEU A 83 11.20 -0.33 -2.37
N THR A 84 12.47 -0.68 -2.57
CA THR A 84 13.59 -0.08 -1.82
C THR A 84 14.49 0.75 -2.72
N ASN A 85 15.05 1.82 -2.15
CA ASN A 85 16.04 2.71 -2.75
C ASN A 85 15.65 3.16 -4.16
N LEU A 86 14.53 3.86 -4.25
CA LEU A 86 13.97 4.30 -5.53
C LEU A 86 14.13 5.80 -5.73
N THR A 87 14.32 6.19 -6.99
CA THR A 87 14.28 7.57 -7.46
C THR A 87 13.02 7.75 -8.32
N ILE A 88 12.23 8.75 -7.97
CA ILE A 88 11.00 9.11 -8.66
C ILE A 88 11.22 10.43 -9.37
N ASN A 89 10.95 10.46 -10.66
CA ASN A 89 10.97 11.66 -11.50
C ASN A 89 9.55 12.07 -11.83
N PHE A 90 9.35 13.35 -12.10
CA PHE A 90 8.07 13.94 -12.44
C PHE A 90 8.11 14.49 -13.88
N ASP A 91 7.02 14.33 -14.63
CA ASP A 91 6.96 14.83 -16.01
C ASP A 91 7.02 16.36 -16.12
N SER A 92 6.54 17.03 -15.09
CA SER A 92 6.33 18.47 -15.09
C SER A 92 7.50 19.27 -14.50
N SER A 93 8.53 18.60 -13.96
CA SER A 93 9.65 19.28 -13.28
C SER A 93 10.91 18.41 -13.31
N PRO A 94 12.11 19.01 -13.33
CA PRO A 94 13.38 18.31 -13.16
C PRO A 94 13.61 17.80 -11.73
N VAL A 95 12.68 18.03 -10.83
CA VAL A 95 12.78 17.62 -9.43
C VAL A 95 12.80 16.11 -9.30
N GLU A 96 13.72 15.60 -8.48
CA GLU A 96 13.83 14.20 -8.15
C GLU A 96 13.45 13.95 -6.69
N LEU A 97 12.65 12.92 -6.46
CA LEU A 97 12.28 12.45 -5.13
C LEU A 97 12.99 11.12 -4.86
N ASN A 98 13.94 11.13 -3.95
CA ASN A 98 14.64 9.94 -3.50
C ASN A 98 13.91 9.32 -2.31
N VAL A 99 13.55 8.05 -2.42
CA VAL A 99 12.75 7.33 -1.42
C VAL A 99 13.46 6.06 -1.00
N LYS A 100 13.72 5.91 0.29
CA LYS A 100 14.35 4.70 0.81
C LYS A 100 13.41 3.51 0.77
N LYS A 101 12.12 3.72 1.07
CA LYS A 101 11.09 2.66 1.05
C LYS A 101 9.74 3.20 0.58
N LEU A 102 9.21 2.62 -0.46
CA LEU A 102 7.85 2.85 -0.93
C LEU A 102 7.01 1.60 -0.67
N LYS A 103 5.96 1.73 0.13
CA LYS A 103 4.99 0.64 0.40
C LYS A 103 3.69 0.88 -0.34
N ILE A 104 3.31 -0.09 -1.14
CA ILE A 104 2.05 -0.10 -1.88
C ILE A 104 1.12 -1.11 -1.19
N TYR A 105 0.01 -0.65 -0.65
CA TYR A 105 -1.01 -1.48 -0.01
C TYR A 105 -2.08 -1.85 -1.04
N PRO A 106 -2.04 -3.05 -1.62
CA PRO A 106 -2.96 -3.44 -2.69
C PRO A 106 -4.39 -3.62 -2.16
N LYS A 107 -5.36 -3.49 -3.06
CA LYS A 107 -6.65 -4.14 -2.83
C LYS A 107 -6.45 -5.64 -2.92
N LEU A 108 -6.98 -6.42 -1.98
CA LEU A 108 -6.68 -7.85 -1.84
C LEU A 108 -6.83 -8.64 -3.14
N LEU A 109 -7.92 -8.42 -3.89
CA LEU A 109 -8.15 -9.13 -5.14
C LEU A 109 -7.20 -8.69 -6.27
N SER A 110 -6.61 -7.49 -6.20
CA SER A 110 -5.69 -7.01 -7.22
C SER A 110 -4.26 -7.52 -7.07
N ILE A 111 -3.94 -8.23 -5.98
CA ILE A 111 -2.61 -8.82 -5.76
C ILE A 111 -2.22 -9.77 -6.91
N TYR A 112 -3.20 -10.47 -7.46
CA TYR A 112 -3.01 -11.43 -8.56
C TYR A 112 -3.32 -10.87 -9.94
N ASN A 113 -3.88 -9.65 -10.01
CA ASN A 113 -4.26 -9.04 -11.28
C ASN A 113 -3.16 -8.08 -11.77
N ASN A 114 -2.50 -8.46 -12.85
CA ASN A 114 -1.42 -7.66 -13.43
C ASN A 114 -1.91 -6.51 -14.31
N GLU A 115 -3.08 -6.67 -14.93
CA GLU A 115 -3.61 -5.67 -15.88
C GLU A 115 -4.34 -4.53 -15.15
N ASN A 116 -5.10 -4.88 -14.10
CA ASN A 116 -5.92 -3.94 -13.34
C ASN A 116 -5.46 -3.85 -11.88
N PHE A 117 -4.16 -3.69 -11.66
CA PHE A 117 -3.61 -3.50 -10.33
C PHE A 117 -4.17 -2.23 -9.69
N GLN A 118 -4.61 -2.34 -8.43
CA GLN A 118 -5.15 -1.23 -7.64
C GLN A 118 -4.61 -1.28 -6.22
N SER A 119 -4.36 -0.11 -5.64
CA SER A 119 -4.01 0.00 -4.22
C SER A 119 -5.03 0.83 -3.44
N ASN A 120 -5.05 0.62 -2.14
CA ASN A 120 -5.82 1.42 -1.19
C ASN A 120 -5.08 2.71 -0.83
N LYS A 121 -3.74 2.63 -0.72
CA LYS A 121 -2.84 3.73 -0.39
C LYS A 121 -1.41 3.38 -0.76
N ILE A 122 -0.57 4.41 -0.88
CA ILE A 122 0.88 4.28 -0.88
C ILE A 122 1.48 5.06 0.29
N VAL A 123 2.60 4.56 0.80
CA VAL A 123 3.35 5.19 1.91
C VAL A 123 4.81 5.28 1.50
N LEU A 124 5.36 6.48 1.53
CA LEU A 124 6.76 6.77 1.28
C LEU A 124 7.45 7.02 2.63
N ASN A 125 8.47 6.23 2.92
CA ASN A 125 9.24 6.31 4.15
C ASN A 125 10.68 6.74 3.85
N LYS A 126 11.18 7.69 4.62
CA LYS A 126 12.54 8.26 4.48
C LYS A 126 12.76 8.75 3.05
N SER A 127 12.08 9.83 2.75
CA SER A 127 12.09 10.48 1.44
C SER A 127 12.83 11.78 1.51
N ASN A 128 13.66 12.06 0.51
CA ASN A 128 14.39 13.33 0.39
C ASN A 128 14.05 13.97 -0.95
N ILE A 129 13.75 15.26 -0.93
CA ILE A 129 13.51 16.06 -2.12
C ILE A 129 14.32 17.36 -2.03
N ILE A 130 15.01 17.70 -3.10
CA ILE A 130 15.77 18.92 -3.25
C ILE A 130 15.03 19.83 -4.22
N LEU A 131 14.84 21.09 -3.85
CA LEU A 131 14.00 22.04 -4.56
C LEU A 131 14.71 23.36 -4.74
N GLY A 132 14.56 23.95 -5.90
CA GLY A 132 14.85 25.37 -6.11
C GLY A 132 13.69 26.25 -5.60
N THR A 133 13.95 27.54 -5.46
CA THR A 133 12.95 28.52 -4.98
C THR A 133 11.68 28.55 -5.84
N LEU A 134 11.78 28.25 -7.13
CA LEU A 134 10.65 28.23 -8.06
C LEU A 134 9.81 26.95 -8.00
N ASP A 135 10.31 25.87 -7.36
CA ASP A 135 9.67 24.57 -7.35
C ASP A 135 8.59 24.41 -6.29
N LEU A 136 8.40 25.40 -5.41
CA LEU A 136 7.42 25.36 -4.33
C LEU A 136 5.99 25.16 -4.86
N LYS A 137 5.65 25.86 -5.96
CA LYS A 137 4.36 25.72 -6.64
C LYS A 137 4.15 24.31 -7.19
N PHE A 138 5.23 23.67 -7.64
CA PHE A 138 5.22 22.31 -8.13
C PHE A 138 4.83 21.33 -7.01
N ILE A 139 5.45 21.39 -5.84
CA ILE A 139 5.12 20.52 -4.71
C ILE A 139 3.65 20.60 -4.33
N VAL A 140 3.15 21.83 -4.16
CA VAL A 140 1.75 22.04 -3.80
C VAL A 140 0.85 21.36 -4.84
N LYS A 141 1.12 21.55 -6.13
CA LYS A 141 0.35 20.94 -7.19
C LYS A 141 0.44 19.39 -7.16
N GLU A 142 1.67 18.86 -7.11
CA GLU A 142 1.89 17.42 -7.23
C GLU A 142 1.43 16.61 -6.01
N PHE A 143 1.58 17.14 -4.81
CA PHE A 143 1.24 16.37 -3.61
C PHE A 143 -0.18 16.61 -3.11
N PHE A 144 -0.71 17.83 -3.23
CA PHE A 144 -2.03 18.16 -2.67
C PHE A 144 -3.20 17.88 -3.62
N THR A 145 -2.97 17.82 -4.95
CA THR A 145 -4.06 17.64 -5.92
C THR A 145 -4.29 16.18 -6.32
N LYS A 146 -3.49 15.25 -5.81
CA LYS A 146 -3.66 13.81 -6.16
C LYS A 146 -5.00 13.26 -5.69
N LYS A 147 -5.64 12.50 -6.56
CA LYS A 147 -6.94 11.85 -6.27
C LYS A 147 -6.81 10.65 -5.33
N ASN A 148 -5.65 10.02 -5.31
CA ASN A 148 -5.37 8.81 -4.54
C ASN A 148 -4.66 9.13 -3.23
N LYS A 149 -4.85 8.28 -2.23
CA LYS A 149 -4.25 8.47 -0.91
C LYS A 149 -2.74 8.31 -0.95
N LEU A 150 -2.04 9.36 -0.55
CA LEU A 150 -0.59 9.46 -0.51
C LEU A 150 -0.13 9.84 0.89
N TYR A 151 0.81 9.08 1.44
CA TYR A 151 1.36 9.31 2.76
C TYR A 151 2.87 9.41 2.68
N PHE A 152 3.43 10.48 3.21
CA PHE A 152 4.85 10.59 3.51
C PHE A 152 5.03 10.42 5.01
N ASP A 153 5.88 9.46 5.36
CA ASP A 153 6.35 9.25 6.73
C ASP A 153 7.86 9.48 6.71
N ASP A 154 8.30 10.57 7.34
CA ASP A 154 9.70 11.00 7.32
C ASP A 154 10.14 11.54 5.93
N LEU A 155 9.60 12.71 5.55
CA LEU A 155 9.99 13.46 4.37
C LEU A 155 10.94 14.61 4.76
N ASN A 156 12.09 14.66 4.13
CA ASN A 156 13.02 15.78 4.21
C ASN A 156 12.92 16.62 2.94
N ILE A 157 12.85 17.92 3.11
CA ILE A 157 12.78 18.88 2.01
C ILE A 157 13.91 19.91 2.20
N GLU A 158 14.76 20.03 1.21
CA GLU A 158 15.83 21.01 1.18
C GLU A 158 15.54 22.04 0.09
N PHE A 159 15.53 23.31 0.45
CA PHE A 159 15.35 24.41 -0.48
C PHE A 159 16.67 25.10 -0.73
N TYR A 160 17.02 25.24 -2.02
CA TYR A 160 18.23 25.92 -2.47
C TYR A 160 17.89 27.14 -3.32
N ASP A 161 18.71 28.17 -3.16
CA ASP A 161 18.83 29.28 -4.11
C ASP A 161 20.20 29.19 -4.75
N GLU A 162 20.22 28.87 -6.06
CA GLU A 162 21.43 28.50 -6.79
C GLU A 162 22.21 27.38 -6.09
N THR A 163 23.23 27.73 -5.29
CA THR A 163 24.07 26.78 -4.55
C THR A 163 23.95 26.88 -3.03
N SER A 164 23.19 27.85 -2.54
CA SER A 164 23.04 28.13 -1.10
C SER A 164 21.83 27.43 -0.53
N LEU A 165 22.00 26.64 0.51
CA LEU A 165 20.88 26.05 1.26
C LEU A 165 20.15 27.18 2.01
N LEU A 166 18.88 27.40 1.69
CA LEU A 166 18.04 28.37 2.34
C LEU A 166 17.33 27.81 3.56
N VAL A 167 16.68 26.66 3.39
CA VAL A 167 15.87 26.01 4.42
C VAL A 167 15.97 24.49 4.28
N SER A 168 16.14 23.81 5.40
CA SER A 168 15.97 22.36 5.51
C SER A 168 14.81 22.05 6.45
N LEU A 169 13.87 21.28 5.97
CA LEU A 169 12.74 20.79 6.73
C LEU A 169 12.87 19.28 6.86
N GLU A 170 12.95 18.77 8.07
CA GLU A 170 13.20 17.35 8.33
C GLU A 170 12.03 16.69 9.04
N ASN A 171 11.93 15.36 8.85
CA ASN A 171 10.94 14.49 9.52
C ASN A 171 9.49 14.93 9.32
N ILE A 172 9.15 15.47 8.16
CA ILE A 172 7.81 15.93 7.85
C ILE A 172 6.91 14.72 7.64
N LYS A 173 5.78 14.72 8.33
CA LYS A 173 4.67 13.80 8.04
C LYS A 173 3.62 14.51 7.21
N PHE A 174 3.41 14.01 6.00
CA PHE A 174 2.43 14.57 5.10
C PHE A 174 1.41 13.49 4.70
N THR A 175 0.13 13.87 4.68
CA THR A 175 -0.95 12.97 4.31
C THR A 175 -1.90 13.65 3.35
N ASN A 176 -2.05 13.09 2.15
CA ASN A 176 -3.12 13.42 1.22
C ASN A 176 -4.20 12.33 1.29
N PHE A 177 -5.40 12.69 1.74
CA PHE A 177 -6.55 11.77 1.84
C PHE A 177 -7.31 11.58 0.52
N GLY A 178 -6.87 12.23 -0.55
CA GLY A 178 -7.51 12.30 -1.85
C GLY A 178 -8.36 13.56 -2.02
N PHE A 179 -8.48 14.02 -3.25
CA PHE A 179 -9.05 15.32 -3.62
C PHE A 179 -10.42 15.66 -2.99
N LYS A 180 -11.31 14.67 -2.82
CA LYS A 180 -12.64 14.90 -2.24
C LYS A 180 -12.65 15.19 -0.74
N LYS A 181 -11.54 14.95 -0.02
CA LYS A 181 -11.43 15.14 1.44
C LYS A 181 -10.51 16.29 1.84
N ASN A 182 -9.76 16.84 0.89
CA ASN A 182 -8.84 17.94 1.17
C ASN A 182 -9.51 19.33 1.00
N ILE A 183 -10.79 19.34 0.60
CA ILE A 183 -11.61 20.57 0.51
C ILE A 183 -12.41 20.66 1.82
N VAL A 184 -11.78 21.18 2.85
CA VAL A 184 -12.44 21.64 4.08
C VAL A 184 -11.95 23.04 4.36
#